data_cf85dc7fadca01b77cc0dbf45e6b9486
#
_entry.id   cf85dc7fadca01b77cc0dbf45e6b9486
#
_cell.length_a   1.000
_cell.length_b   1.000
_cell.length_c   1.000
_cell.angle_alpha   90.00
_cell.angle_beta   90.00
_cell.angle_gamma   90.00
#
_symmetry.space_group_name_H-M   'P 1'
#
loop_
_entity.id
_entity.type
_entity.pdbx_description
1 polymer ?
#
loop_
_entity_poly.entity_id
_entity_poly.type
_entity_poly.pdbx_seq_one_letter_code
_entity_poly.pdbx_strand_id
1 'polypeptide(L)'
;MHHSKTNLKALTGIMMTLKNTFKTHLRKLTMNQFGIYIIGDEILSGKRQDAHLSKVISLLSARGLQLSWAHFIGDIPEQITGHLKASMDRGDVVFSFGGIGATPDDHTRQCAAAAAGVPIERHAGAVANIEARYGESAYPKRVLMADFPQGCDLIPNPVNQVAGFSMHEHYFVPGFPEMAHPMIEWVLDTYYSHLFHTADYLEQAIVVTEAGESDLIDLMNHMLSHYPMLKLFSLPRTNQRRTTEVGMKGQSALVKQAMQDLKAGVSALGYPWADV
;
A
#
# COMPACT_ATOMS: atom_id res chain seq x y z
N MET A 1 -30.80 47.77 4.47
CA MET A 1 -29.76 46.89 5.08
C MET A 1 -29.92 45.40 4.80
N HIS A 2 -30.58 44.96 3.71
CA HIS A 2 -30.85 43.53 3.46
C HIS A 2 -30.05 42.88 2.33
N HIS A 3 -29.33 43.69 1.49
CA HIS A 3 -28.58 43.17 0.33
C HIS A 3 -27.16 42.65 0.63
N SER A 4 -26.60 42.97 1.80
CA SER A 4 -25.21 42.59 2.15
C SER A 4 -25.06 41.14 2.64
N LYS A 5 -26.09 40.56 3.28
CA LYS A 5 -26.02 39.19 3.85
C LYS A 5 -26.18 38.06 2.81
N THR A 6 -26.85 38.36 1.69
CA THR A 6 -27.08 37.38 0.61
C THR A 6 -25.81 37.14 -0.20
N ASN A 7 -25.02 38.18 -0.44
CA ASN A 7 -23.75 38.08 -1.18
C ASN A 7 -22.66 37.35 -0.38
N LEU A 8 -22.64 37.45 0.93
CA LEU A 8 -21.64 36.79 1.76
C LEU A 8 -21.87 35.27 1.82
N LYS A 9 -23.13 34.81 1.87
CA LYS A 9 -23.47 33.35 1.80
C LYS A 9 -23.15 32.74 0.43
N ALA A 10 -23.37 33.45 -0.65
CA ALA A 10 -23.04 33.01 -2.01
C ALA A 10 -21.52 32.88 -2.19
N LEU A 11 -20.74 33.87 -1.72
CA LEU A 11 -19.28 33.83 -1.74
C LEU A 11 -18.70 32.68 -0.89
N THR A 12 -19.26 32.42 0.28
CA THR A 12 -18.84 31.29 1.14
C THR A 12 -19.14 29.94 0.48
N GLY A 13 -20.28 29.79 -0.18
CA GLY A 13 -20.64 28.59 -0.95
C GLY A 13 -19.70 28.35 -2.14
N ILE A 14 -19.37 29.39 -2.90
CA ILE A 14 -18.42 29.32 -4.03
C ILE A 14 -17.01 28.97 -3.54
N MET A 15 -16.54 29.58 -2.45
CA MET A 15 -15.24 29.26 -1.86
C MET A 15 -15.18 27.83 -1.30
N MET A 16 -16.26 27.32 -0.75
CA MET A 16 -16.34 25.95 -0.25
C MET A 16 -16.35 24.93 -1.42
N THR A 17 -17.05 25.24 -2.51
CA THR A 17 -17.08 24.44 -3.74
C THR A 17 -15.70 24.45 -4.42
N LEU A 18 -15.05 25.61 -4.53
CA LEU A 18 -13.70 25.73 -5.08
C LEU A 18 -12.65 25.00 -4.23
N LYS A 19 -12.73 25.09 -2.90
CA LYS A 19 -11.85 24.32 -2.00
C LYS A 19 -12.05 22.82 -2.15
N ASN A 20 -13.28 22.35 -2.31
CA ASN A 20 -13.57 20.94 -2.51
C ASN A 20 -13.13 20.46 -3.91
N THR A 21 -13.33 21.26 -4.96
CA THR A 21 -12.87 20.94 -6.33
C THR A 21 -11.33 20.95 -6.40
N PHE A 22 -10.68 21.90 -5.71
CA PHE A 22 -9.22 21.98 -5.64
C PHE A 22 -8.63 20.83 -4.82
N LYS A 23 -9.30 20.45 -3.71
CA LYS A 23 -8.92 19.27 -2.89
C LYS A 23 -9.10 17.96 -3.68
N THR A 24 -10.15 17.87 -4.50
CA THR A 24 -10.39 16.71 -5.37
C THR A 24 -9.40 16.67 -6.54
N HIS A 25 -8.99 17.83 -7.08
CA HIS A 25 -7.98 17.91 -8.14
C HIS A 25 -6.56 17.64 -7.61
N LEU A 26 -6.23 18.12 -6.41
CA LEU A 26 -4.98 17.78 -5.70
C LEU A 26 -4.94 16.29 -5.32
N ARG A 27 -6.07 15.67 -4.94
CA ARG A 27 -6.17 14.20 -4.73
C ARG A 27 -5.90 13.40 -6.02
N LYS A 28 -6.21 13.93 -7.19
CA LYS A 28 -5.91 13.30 -8.50
C LYS A 28 -4.44 13.40 -8.90
N LEU A 29 -3.67 14.31 -8.28
CA LEU A 29 -2.23 14.50 -8.52
C LEU A 29 -1.34 13.77 -7.51
N THR A 30 -1.88 13.30 -6.39
CA THR A 30 -1.18 12.36 -5.51
C THR A 30 -1.39 10.96 -6.09
N MET A 31 -0.33 10.34 -6.60
CA MET A 31 -0.32 8.92 -6.96
C MET A 31 -0.91 8.12 -5.80
N ASN A 32 -1.90 7.27 -6.05
CA ASN A 32 -2.48 6.38 -5.04
C ASN A 32 -1.35 5.69 -4.28
N GLN A 33 -1.23 5.95 -2.98
CA GLN A 33 -0.23 5.29 -2.17
C GLN A 33 -0.75 3.91 -1.79
N PHE A 34 -0.08 2.88 -2.28
CA PHE A 34 -0.37 1.51 -1.87
C PHE A 34 0.29 1.22 -0.53
N GLY A 35 -0.50 0.82 0.44
CA GLY A 35 -0.07 0.45 1.78
C GLY A 35 -0.47 -0.97 2.15
N ILE A 36 0.18 -1.52 3.18
CA ILE A 36 -0.15 -2.83 3.72
C ILE A 36 -0.23 -2.77 5.25
N TYR A 37 -1.26 -3.39 5.80
CA TYR A 37 -1.35 -3.78 7.21
C TYR A 37 -1.22 -5.29 7.34
N ILE A 38 -0.34 -5.73 8.21
CA ILE A 38 -0.20 -7.12 8.64
C ILE A 38 -0.56 -7.15 10.11
N ILE A 39 -1.73 -7.73 10.42
CA ILE A 39 -2.35 -7.71 11.74
C ILE A 39 -2.27 -9.11 12.34
N GLY A 40 -1.68 -9.22 13.53
CA GLY A 40 -1.58 -10.45 14.29
C GLY A 40 -0.41 -10.45 15.25
N ASP A 41 -0.68 -10.75 16.51
CA ASP A 41 0.32 -10.88 17.58
C ASP A 41 1.29 -12.04 17.31
N GLU A 42 0.87 -13.08 16.58
CA GLU A 42 1.71 -14.21 16.20
C GLU A 42 2.85 -13.83 15.24
N ILE A 43 2.64 -12.78 14.44
CA ILE A 43 3.70 -12.24 13.57
C ILE A 43 4.68 -11.42 14.41
N LEU A 44 4.17 -10.55 15.28
CA LEU A 44 5.01 -9.70 16.13
C LEU A 44 5.81 -10.52 17.15
N SER A 45 5.25 -11.61 17.65
CA SER A 45 5.95 -12.51 18.56
C SER A 45 6.92 -13.49 17.88
N GLY A 46 6.93 -13.53 16.52
CA GLY A 46 7.77 -14.46 15.76
C GLY A 46 7.26 -15.92 15.77
N LYS A 47 6.07 -16.20 16.29
CA LYS A 47 5.45 -17.53 16.23
C LYS A 47 5.12 -17.94 14.80
N ARG A 48 4.83 -16.98 13.94
CA ARG A 48 4.67 -17.15 12.49
C ARG A 48 5.52 -16.14 11.77
N GLN A 49 6.00 -16.52 10.58
CA GLN A 49 6.68 -15.59 9.68
C GLN A 49 5.66 -14.97 8.73
N ASP A 50 5.83 -13.67 8.46
CA ASP A 50 5.04 -13.00 7.45
C ASP A 50 5.38 -13.52 6.04
N ALA A 51 4.34 -13.79 5.27
CA ALA A 51 4.45 -14.15 3.86
C ALA A 51 3.73 -13.14 2.94
N HIS A 52 3.12 -12.09 3.50
CA HIS A 52 2.28 -11.16 2.75
C HIS A 52 3.08 -10.02 2.16
N LEU A 53 4.01 -9.42 2.92
CA LEU A 53 4.78 -8.24 2.48
C LEU A 53 5.54 -8.52 1.18
N SER A 54 6.32 -9.59 1.13
CA SER A 54 7.11 -9.95 -0.06
C SER A 54 6.22 -10.26 -1.27
N LYS A 55 5.07 -10.94 -1.04
CA LYS A 55 4.12 -11.26 -2.11
C LYS A 55 3.44 -10.00 -2.65
N VAL A 56 3.00 -9.08 -1.79
CA VAL A 56 2.38 -7.82 -2.24
C VAL A 56 3.37 -6.96 -3.02
N ILE A 57 4.63 -6.87 -2.57
CA ILE A 57 5.68 -6.18 -3.34
C ILE A 57 5.82 -6.80 -4.73
N SER A 58 5.89 -8.13 -4.81
CA SER A 58 5.98 -8.84 -6.09
C SER A 58 4.76 -8.60 -6.99
N LEU A 59 3.54 -8.64 -6.44
CA LEU A 59 2.29 -8.41 -7.17
C LEU A 59 2.20 -6.98 -7.74
N LEU A 60 2.57 -6.00 -6.95
CA LEU A 60 2.61 -4.59 -7.36
C LEU A 60 3.69 -4.35 -8.41
N SER A 61 4.92 -4.83 -8.18
CA SER A 61 6.03 -4.67 -9.11
C SER A 61 5.75 -5.30 -10.47
N ALA A 62 5.14 -6.50 -10.51
CA ALA A 62 4.74 -7.15 -11.75
C ALA A 62 3.71 -6.34 -12.56
N ARG A 63 3.05 -5.38 -11.93
CA ARG A 63 2.05 -4.48 -12.54
C ARG A 63 2.56 -3.05 -12.73
N GLY A 64 3.86 -2.80 -12.49
CA GLY A 64 4.46 -1.47 -12.57
C GLY A 64 4.01 -0.53 -11.46
N LEU A 65 3.54 -1.08 -10.34
CA LEU A 65 3.10 -0.35 -9.15
C LEU A 65 4.11 -0.54 -8.01
N GLN A 66 4.07 0.32 -7.00
CA GLN A 66 4.99 0.27 -5.87
C GLN A 66 4.27 0.33 -4.54
N LEU A 67 4.74 -0.45 -3.56
CA LEU A 67 4.32 -0.32 -2.18
C LEU A 67 4.96 0.94 -1.58
N SER A 68 4.15 1.79 -0.96
CA SER A 68 4.59 3.05 -0.35
C SER A 68 4.97 2.89 1.13
N TRP A 69 4.25 2.03 1.85
CA TRP A 69 4.47 1.78 3.27
C TRP A 69 3.92 0.41 3.70
N ALA A 70 4.47 -0.11 4.79
CA ALA A 70 4.02 -1.35 5.44
C ALA A 70 4.01 -1.18 6.96
N HIS A 71 2.95 -1.63 7.63
CA HIS A 71 2.88 -1.66 9.09
C HIS A 71 2.51 -3.06 9.58
N PHE A 72 3.23 -3.50 10.60
CA PHE A 72 2.91 -4.68 11.40
C PHE A 72 2.21 -4.20 12.67
N ILE A 73 1.03 -4.74 12.97
CA ILE A 73 0.17 -4.26 14.08
C ILE A 73 -0.30 -5.47 14.87
N GLY A 74 -0.25 -5.38 16.20
CA GLY A 74 -0.84 -6.37 17.09
C GLY A 74 -2.37 -6.31 17.12
N ASP A 75 -3.01 -7.30 17.75
CA ASP A 75 -4.45 -7.41 17.86
C ASP A 75 -5.04 -6.46 18.92
N ILE A 76 -4.63 -5.19 18.88
CA ILE A 76 -5.05 -4.13 19.77
C ILE A 76 -6.08 -3.22 19.06
N PRO A 77 -7.37 -3.25 19.42
CA PRO A 77 -8.43 -2.54 18.69
C PRO A 77 -8.20 -1.05 18.48
N GLU A 78 -7.68 -0.35 19.51
CA GLU A 78 -7.41 1.08 19.44
C GLU A 78 -6.34 1.43 18.42
N GLN A 79 -5.27 0.60 18.34
CA GLN A 79 -4.19 0.78 17.37
C GLN A 79 -4.68 0.50 15.95
N ILE A 80 -5.37 -0.63 15.74
CA ILE A 80 -5.94 -1.00 14.44
C ILE A 80 -6.88 0.11 13.95
N THR A 81 -7.82 0.55 14.78
CA THR A 81 -8.78 1.62 14.44
C THR A 81 -8.07 2.92 14.09
N GLY A 82 -7.06 3.33 14.88
CA GLY A 82 -6.30 4.55 14.65
C GLY A 82 -5.53 4.52 13.33
N HIS A 83 -4.87 3.41 13.02
CA HIS A 83 -4.14 3.23 11.77
C HIS A 83 -5.08 3.23 10.54
N LEU A 84 -6.18 2.49 10.61
CA LEU A 84 -7.19 2.44 9.54
C LEU A 84 -7.80 3.82 9.28
N LYS A 85 -8.21 4.53 10.35
CA LYS A 85 -8.74 5.88 10.21
C LYS A 85 -7.75 6.82 9.53
N ALA A 86 -6.48 6.80 9.94
CA ALA A 86 -5.46 7.67 9.38
C ALA A 86 -5.22 7.41 7.90
N SER A 87 -5.18 6.14 7.44
CA SER A 87 -5.01 5.79 6.03
C SER A 87 -6.27 6.07 5.20
N MET A 88 -7.47 5.86 5.75
CA MET A 88 -8.74 6.25 5.11
C MET A 88 -8.83 7.77 4.91
N ASP A 89 -8.45 8.56 5.93
CA ASP A 89 -8.43 10.02 5.85
C ASP A 89 -7.44 10.55 4.79
N ARG A 90 -6.31 9.86 4.56
CA ARG A 90 -5.37 10.16 3.48
C ARG A 90 -5.88 9.73 2.10
N GLY A 91 -6.78 8.74 2.03
CA GLY A 91 -7.25 8.13 0.79
C GLY A 91 -6.24 7.17 0.19
N ASP A 92 -5.48 6.47 1.02
CA ASP A 92 -4.55 5.43 0.60
C ASP A 92 -5.31 4.20 0.09
N VAL A 93 -4.70 3.46 -0.82
CA VAL A 93 -5.12 2.10 -1.20
C VAL A 93 -4.42 1.11 -0.28
N VAL A 94 -5.17 0.34 0.49
CA VAL A 94 -4.59 -0.48 1.56
C VAL A 94 -5.02 -1.93 1.46
N PHE A 95 -4.05 -2.84 1.53
CA PHE A 95 -4.29 -4.27 1.71
C PHE A 95 -4.09 -4.63 3.18
N SER A 96 -5.11 -5.15 3.84
CA SER A 96 -5.10 -5.51 5.25
C SER A 96 -5.24 -7.02 5.41
N PHE A 97 -4.29 -7.64 6.07
CA PHE A 97 -4.19 -9.07 6.28
C PHE A 97 -4.39 -9.41 7.76
N GLY A 98 -5.32 -10.33 8.05
CA GLY A 98 -5.56 -10.85 9.38
C GLY A 98 -6.71 -10.20 10.14
N GLY A 99 -7.13 -10.85 11.21
CA GLY A 99 -8.12 -10.36 12.17
C GLY A 99 -9.57 -10.26 11.67
N ILE A 100 -9.94 -10.93 10.54
CA ILE A 100 -11.30 -10.89 9.99
C ILE A 100 -12.12 -12.17 10.26
N GLY A 101 -11.59 -13.11 11.02
CA GLY A 101 -12.28 -14.33 11.42
C GLY A 101 -13.38 -14.09 12.45
N ALA A 102 -13.85 -15.15 13.10
CA ALA A 102 -14.91 -15.11 14.11
C ALA A 102 -14.41 -15.44 15.53
N THR A 103 -13.10 -15.51 15.74
CA THR A 103 -12.52 -15.75 17.06
C THR A 103 -12.48 -14.47 17.89
N PRO A 104 -12.41 -14.55 19.21
CA PRO A 104 -12.48 -13.37 20.07
C PRO A 104 -11.35 -12.36 19.89
N ASP A 105 -10.23 -12.75 19.31
CA ASP A 105 -9.06 -11.96 18.97
C ASP A 105 -9.14 -11.32 17.57
N ASP A 106 -10.14 -11.69 16.75
CA ASP A 106 -10.39 -11.08 15.44
C ASP A 106 -11.15 -9.74 15.59
N HIS A 107 -10.39 -8.64 15.59
CA HIS A 107 -10.95 -7.29 15.81
C HIS A 107 -11.05 -6.44 14.54
N THR A 108 -10.42 -6.84 13.43
CA THR A 108 -10.25 -5.99 12.24
C THR A 108 -11.57 -5.52 11.63
N ARG A 109 -12.63 -6.34 11.62
CA ARG A 109 -13.96 -5.97 11.09
C ARG A 109 -14.59 -4.83 11.88
N GLN A 110 -14.59 -4.94 13.21
CA GLN A 110 -15.13 -3.94 14.13
C GLN A 110 -14.31 -2.65 14.08
N CYS A 111 -12.98 -2.78 14.00
CA CYS A 111 -12.05 -1.66 13.88
C CYS A 111 -12.24 -0.91 12.55
N ALA A 112 -12.47 -1.64 11.45
CA ALA A 112 -12.76 -1.03 10.14
C ALA A 112 -14.10 -0.26 10.17
N ALA A 113 -15.14 -0.81 10.78
CA ALA A 113 -16.41 -0.14 10.96
C ALA A 113 -16.27 1.15 11.80
N ALA A 114 -15.56 1.06 12.93
CA ALA A 114 -15.28 2.22 13.78
C ALA A 114 -14.47 3.30 13.07
N ALA A 115 -13.45 2.92 12.31
CA ALA A 115 -12.64 3.85 11.52
C ALA A 115 -13.44 4.57 10.43
N ALA A 116 -14.38 3.85 9.79
CA ALA A 116 -15.27 4.38 8.76
C ALA A 116 -16.49 5.14 9.35
N GLY A 117 -16.75 5.03 10.65
CA GLY A 117 -17.89 5.66 11.31
C GLY A 117 -19.24 5.02 10.96
N VAL A 118 -19.26 3.72 10.68
CA VAL A 118 -20.48 2.95 10.33
C VAL A 118 -20.70 1.80 11.32
N PRO A 119 -21.92 1.28 11.48
CA PRO A 119 -22.17 0.10 12.30
C PRO A 119 -21.69 -1.18 11.62
N ILE A 120 -21.54 -2.25 12.41
CA ILE A 120 -21.45 -3.62 11.90
C ILE A 120 -22.86 -4.12 11.58
N GLU A 121 -23.01 -4.77 10.44
CA GLU A 121 -24.23 -5.46 10.05
C GLU A 121 -23.94 -6.84 9.43
N ARG A 122 -24.94 -7.72 9.46
CA ARG A 122 -24.82 -9.03 8.81
C ARG A 122 -25.03 -8.88 7.30
N HIS A 123 -23.96 -9.09 6.53
CA HIS A 123 -23.97 -8.93 5.09
C HIS A 123 -24.62 -10.14 4.40
N ALA A 124 -25.78 -9.94 3.76
CA ALA A 124 -26.59 -11.02 3.17
C ALA A 124 -25.82 -11.89 2.15
N GLY A 125 -25.00 -11.28 1.28
CA GLY A 125 -24.17 -12.01 0.31
C GLY A 125 -23.09 -12.86 0.96
N ALA A 126 -22.49 -12.38 2.07
CA ALA A 126 -21.51 -13.16 2.82
C ALA A 126 -22.15 -14.35 3.56
N VAL A 127 -23.37 -14.12 4.12
CA VAL A 127 -24.17 -15.23 4.69
C VAL A 127 -24.41 -16.32 3.66
N ALA A 128 -24.91 -15.95 2.47
CA ALA A 128 -25.18 -16.89 1.39
C ALA A 128 -23.94 -17.72 1.01
N ASN A 129 -22.76 -17.09 0.93
CA ASN A 129 -21.50 -17.77 0.67
C ASN A 129 -21.13 -18.78 1.78
N ILE A 130 -21.30 -18.40 3.04
CA ILE A 130 -21.02 -19.25 4.20
C ILE A 130 -22.00 -20.43 4.27
N GLU A 131 -23.28 -20.18 4.03
CA GLU A 131 -24.31 -21.22 3.98
C GLU A 131 -24.06 -22.20 2.82
N ALA A 132 -23.76 -21.70 1.64
CA ALA A 132 -23.42 -22.52 0.48
C ALA A 132 -22.21 -23.44 0.76
N ARG A 133 -21.23 -22.95 1.53
CA ARG A 133 -20.01 -23.71 1.87
C ARG A 133 -20.19 -24.70 3.00
N TYR A 134 -20.95 -24.34 4.06
CA TYR A 134 -20.98 -25.08 5.31
C TYR A 134 -22.36 -25.69 5.65
N GLY A 135 -23.43 -25.35 4.91
CA GLY A 135 -24.78 -25.83 5.18
C GLY A 135 -25.22 -25.48 6.61
N GLU A 136 -25.84 -26.43 7.28
CA GLU A 136 -26.33 -26.26 8.67
C GLU A 136 -25.19 -25.93 9.65
N SER A 137 -23.96 -26.37 9.39
CA SER A 137 -22.81 -26.08 10.25
C SER A 137 -22.33 -24.62 10.15
N ALA A 138 -22.94 -23.79 9.29
CA ALA A 138 -22.73 -22.33 9.27
C ALA A 138 -23.15 -21.69 10.61
N TYR A 139 -24.16 -22.24 11.25
CA TYR A 139 -24.75 -21.70 12.47
C TYR A 139 -24.31 -22.46 13.73
N PRO A 140 -24.25 -21.78 14.88
CA PRO A 140 -24.42 -20.32 15.04
C PRO A 140 -23.11 -19.53 14.82
N LYS A 141 -21.94 -20.19 14.65
CA LYS A 141 -20.64 -19.55 14.84
C LYS A 141 -20.02 -19.01 13.52
N ARG A 142 -20.03 -19.84 12.44
CA ARG A 142 -19.36 -19.43 11.19
C ARG A 142 -20.00 -18.22 10.52
N VAL A 143 -21.32 -18.09 10.66
CA VAL A 143 -22.09 -16.94 10.14
C VAL A 143 -21.63 -15.61 10.73
N LEU A 144 -20.93 -15.60 11.87
CA LEU A 144 -20.34 -14.39 12.45
C LEU A 144 -19.25 -13.78 11.56
N MET A 145 -18.62 -14.58 10.67
CA MET A 145 -17.70 -14.06 9.68
C MET A 145 -18.37 -13.20 8.60
N ALA A 146 -19.71 -13.18 8.55
CA ALA A 146 -20.49 -12.31 7.66
C ALA A 146 -20.87 -10.96 8.32
N ASP A 147 -20.46 -10.70 9.55
CA ASP A 147 -20.69 -9.43 10.24
C ASP A 147 -19.61 -8.43 9.78
N PHE A 148 -19.96 -7.55 8.84
CA PHE A 148 -19.06 -6.60 8.19
C PHE A 148 -19.50 -5.14 8.44
N PRO A 149 -18.62 -4.14 8.19
CA PRO A 149 -19.01 -2.74 8.17
C PRO A 149 -20.15 -2.49 7.18
N GLN A 150 -21.15 -1.74 7.58
CA GLN A 150 -22.30 -1.39 6.73
C GLN A 150 -21.85 -0.71 5.44
N GLY A 151 -22.39 -1.19 4.31
CA GLY A 151 -22.09 -0.62 2.98
C GLY A 151 -20.75 -1.04 2.39
N CYS A 152 -20.09 -2.07 2.94
CA CYS A 152 -18.90 -2.65 2.34
C CYS A 152 -19.22 -3.47 1.09
N ASP A 153 -18.22 -3.65 0.22
CA ASP A 153 -18.27 -4.59 -0.89
C ASP A 153 -17.56 -5.90 -0.53
N LEU A 154 -17.97 -7.01 -1.15
CA LEU A 154 -17.33 -8.31 -0.90
C LEU A 154 -16.14 -8.55 -1.81
N ILE A 155 -15.08 -9.12 -1.23
CA ILE A 155 -13.92 -9.64 -1.98
C ILE A 155 -14.09 -11.17 -2.07
N PRO A 156 -14.21 -11.74 -3.29
CA PRO A 156 -14.40 -13.18 -3.44
C PRO A 156 -13.16 -13.95 -2.98
N ASN A 157 -13.39 -15.04 -2.27
CA ASN A 157 -12.34 -15.98 -1.85
C ASN A 157 -12.44 -17.26 -2.68
N PRO A 158 -11.51 -17.50 -3.61
CA PRO A 158 -11.58 -18.66 -4.51
C PRO A 158 -11.28 -20.00 -3.82
N VAL A 159 -10.72 -19.98 -2.60
CA VAL A 159 -10.29 -21.21 -1.89
C VAL A 159 -11.42 -21.82 -1.07
N ASN A 160 -12.11 -21.01 -0.27
CA ASN A 160 -13.12 -21.54 0.65
C ASN A 160 -14.45 -20.79 0.59
N GLN A 161 -14.61 -19.81 -0.33
CA GLN A 161 -15.82 -19.01 -0.54
C GLN A 161 -16.19 -18.08 0.64
N VAL A 162 -15.43 -18.06 1.73
CA VAL A 162 -15.63 -17.10 2.82
C VAL A 162 -15.01 -15.78 2.40
N ALA A 163 -15.87 -14.83 2.03
CA ALA A 163 -15.45 -13.56 1.45
C ALA A 163 -14.63 -12.70 2.43
N GLY A 164 -13.70 -11.90 1.88
CA GLY A 164 -13.23 -10.68 2.52
C GLY A 164 -14.16 -9.52 2.23
N PHE A 165 -13.78 -8.33 2.64
CA PHE A 165 -14.59 -7.12 2.39
C PHE A 165 -13.68 -5.93 2.05
N SER A 166 -14.28 -4.90 1.43
CA SER A 166 -13.58 -3.65 1.13
C SER A 166 -14.42 -2.43 1.54
N MET A 167 -13.73 -1.37 1.97
CA MET A 167 -14.33 -0.09 2.34
C MET A 167 -13.30 1.03 2.23
N HIS A 168 -13.66 2.16 1.59
CA HIS A 168 -12.76 3.33 1.46
C HIS A 168 -11.37 2.99 0.92
N GLU A 169 -11.30 2.24 -0.19
CA GLU A 169 -10.05 1.76 -0.81
C GLU A 169 -9.20 0.86 0.12
N HIS A 170 -9.78 0.32 1.19
CA HIS A 170 -9.16 -0.66 2.07
C HIS A 170 -9.74 -2.04 1.82
N TYR A 171 -8.88 -3.02 1.60
CA TYR A 171 -9.19 -4.39 1.19
C TYR A 171 -8.77 -5.35 2.29
N PHE A 172 -9.74 -5.93 2.98
CA PHE A 172 -9.53 -6.77 4.15
C PHE A 172 -9.66 -8.24 3.78
N VAL A 173 -8.59 -8.98 3.98
CA VAL A 173 -8.48 -10.41 3.63
C VAL A 173 -7.97 -11.24 4.80
N PRO A 174 -8.18 -12.58 4.81
CA PRO A 174 -7.66 -13.44 5.87
C PRO A 174 -6.14 -13.38 6.00
N GLY A 175 -5.62 -13.76 7.16
CA GLY A 175 -4.17 -13.92 7.41
C GLY A 175 -3.57 -15.22 6.83
N PHE A 176 -4.28 -15.96 5.99
CA PHE A 176 -3.81 -17.22 5.37
C PHE A 176 -3.32 -16.91 3.95
N PRO A 177 -2.01 -17.07 3.65
CA PRO A 177 -1.44 -16.71 2.35
C PRO A 177 -2.14 -17.34 1.15
N GLU A 178 -2.52 -18.61 1.24
CA GLU A 178 -3.21 -19.36 0.18
C GLU A 178 -4.59 -18.79 -0.18
N MET A 179 -5.25 -18.11 0.76
CA MET A 179 -6.52 -17.42 0.53
C MET A 179 -6.29 -15.96 0.14
N ALA A 180 -5.48 -15.25 0.93
CA ALA A 180 -5.30 -13.81 0.83
C ALA A 180 -4.62 -13.39 -0.49
N HIS A 181 -3.60 -14.12 -0.95
CA HIS A 181 -2.85 -13.74 -2.14
C HIS A 181 -3.72 -13.70 -3.41
N PRO A 182 -4.49 -14.74 -3.76
CA PRO A 182 -5.39 -14.66 -4.93
C PRO A 182 -6.51 -13.63 -4.76
N MET A 183 -6.94 -13.34 -3.52
CA MET A 183 -7.92 -12.27 -3.27
C MET A 183 -7.33 -10.89 -3.59
N ILE A 184 -6.07 -10.61 -3.21
CA ILE A 184 -5.40 -9.36 -3.55
C ILE A 184 -5.10 -9.26 -5.06
N GLU A 185 -4.72 -10.35 -5.71
CA GLU A 185 -4.59 -10.39 -7.17
C GLU A 185 -5.91 -9.98 -7.85
N TRP A 186 -7.02 -10.58 -7.42
CA TRP A 186 -8.35 -10.22 -7.92
C TRP A 186 -8.68 -8.73 -7.70
N VAL A 187 -8.37 -8.17 -6.52
CA VAL A 187 -8.58 -6.75 -6.22
C VAL A 187 -7.77 -5.88 -7.19
N LEU A 188 -6.48 -6.16 -7.37
CA LEU A 188 -5.62 -5.40 -8.26
C LEU A 188 -6.13 -5.44 -9.71
N ASP A 189 -6.46 -6.62 -10.21
CA ASP A 189 -6.87 -6.83 -11.60
C ASP A 189 -8.27 -6.24 -11.85
N THR A 190 -9.16 -6.22 -10.84
CA THR A 190 -10.52 -5.70 -10.95
C THR A 190 -10.57 -4.17 -10.85
N TYR A 191 -9.91 -3.59 -9.87
CA TYR A 191 -10.07 -2.17 -9.55
C TYR A 191 -8.92 -1.29 -10.05
N TYR A 192 -7.71 -1.84 -10.21
CA TYR A 192 -6.50 -1.06 -10.48
C TYR A 192 -5.80 -1.37 -11.80
N SER A 193 -6.38 -2.22 -12.66
CA SER A 193 -5.81 -2.57 -13.97
C SER A 193 -5.52 -1.35 -14.85
N HIS A 194 -6.28 -0.28 -14.69
CA HIS A 194 -6.09 0.99 -15.39
C HIS A 194 -4.80 1.73 -14.99
N LEU A 195 -4.15 1.35 -13.89
CA LEU A 195 -2.88 1.91 -13.41
C LEU A 195 -1.66 1.07 -13.82
N PHE A 196 -1.87 -0.13 -14.40
CA PHE A 196 -0.76 -1.03 -14.69
C PHE A 196 0.16 -0.45 -15.77
N HIS A 197 1.45 -0.40 -15.43
CA HIS A 197 2.51 0.10 -16.31
C HIS A 197 2.26 1.50 -16.90
N THR A 198 1.41 2.31 -16.24
CA THR A 198 1.11 3.69 -16.68
C THR A 198 2.11 4.71 -16.12
N ALA A 199 2.81 4.38 -15.05
CA ALA A 199 3.80 5.27 -14.49
C ALA A 199 5.04 5.33 -15.37
N ASP A 200 5.46 6.55 -15.74
CA ASP A 200 6.79 6.80 -16.32
C ASP A 200 7.83 6.75 -15.19
N TYR A 201 8.11 5.53 -14.72
CA TYR A 201 9.02 5.28 -13.62
C TYR A 201 10.05 4.23 -14.01
N LEU A 202 11.32 4.53 -13.73
CA LEU A 202 12.45 3.66 -13.97
C LEU A 202 13.31 3.60 -12.71
N GLU A 203 13.85 2.44 -12.44
CA GLU A 203 14.93 2.24 -11.48
C GLU A 203 16.10 1.60 -12.23
N GLN A 204 17.28 2.21 -12.14
CA GLN A 204 18.51 1.68 -12.70
C GLN A 204 19.63 1.78 -11.69
N ALA A 205 20.55 0.81 -11.72
CA ALA A 205 21.70 0.75 -10.85
C ALA A 205 22.93 0.23 -11.57
N ILE A 206 24.09 0.50 -10.96
CA ILE A 206 25.37 -0.11 -11.28
C ILE A 206 25.97 -0.73 -10.02
N VAL A 207 26.77 -1.77 -10.19
CA VAL A 207 27.62 -2.30 -9.11
C VAL A 207 29.00 -1.71 -9.29
N VAL A 208 29.44 -0.91 -8.32
CA VAL A 208 30.80 -0.35 -8.25
C VAL A 208 31.67 -1.31 -7.44
N THR A 209 32.80 -1.71 -7.98
CA THR A 209 33.79 -2.59 -7.34
C THR A 209 34.93 -1.78 -6.75
N GLU A 210 35.54 -2.29 -5.66
CA GLU A 210 36.67 -1.69 -4.94
C GLU A 210 36.34 -0.36 -4.22
N ALA A 211 35.07 0.09 -4.27
CA ALA A 211 34.59 1.25 -3.57
C ALA A 211 33.59 0.87 -2.47
N GLY A 212 33.70 1.50 -1.30
CA GLY A 212 32.66 1.53 -0.29
C GLY A 212 31.78 2.76 -0.45
N GLU A 213 30.69 2.83 0.32
CA GLU A 213 29.77 3.99 0.29
C GLU A 213 30.50 5.30 0.58
N SER A 214 31.45 5.29 1.54
CA SER A 214 32.22 6.48 1.92
C SER A 214 33.00 7.08 0.77
N ASP A 215 33.44 6.26 -0.18
CA ASP A 215 34.24 6.71 -1.31
C ASP A 215 33.37 7.38 -2.39
N LEU A 216 32.03 7.15 -2.32
CA LEU A 216 31.05 7.64 -3.28
C LEU A 216 30.17 8.78 -2.73
N ILE A 217 30.32 9.17 -1.46
CA ILE A 217 29.43 10.14 -0.79
C ILE A 217 29.38 11.46 -1.55
N ASP A 218 30.51 12.02 -1.94
CA ASP A 218 30.56 13.31 -2.63
C ASP A 218 29.87 13.26 -3.99
N LEU A 219 30.07 12.16 -4.73
CA LEU A 219 29.37 11.91 -5.98
C LEU A 219 27.86 11.75 -5.76
N MET A 220 27.43 10.99 -4.75
CA MET A 220 26.02 10.81 -4.42
C MET A 220 25.35 12.14 -4.05
N ASN A 221 26.02 13.00 -3.25
CA ASN A 221 25.53 14.32 -2.91
C ASN A 221 25.42 15.23 -4.14
N HIS A 222 26.40 15.16 -5.04
CA HIS A 222 26.35 15.89 -6.31
C HIS A 222 25.14 15.43 -7.15
N MET A 223 24.92 14.14 -7.28
CA MET A 223 23.77 13.58 -8.00
C MET A 223 22.44 14.04 -7.42
N LEU A 224 22.28 14.01 -6.09
CA LEU A 224 21.05 14.49 -5.41
C LEU A 224 20.81 15.97 -5.65
N SER A 225 21.86 16.81 -5.69
CA SER A 225 21.75 18.24 -5.98
C SER A 225 21.33 18.50 -7.42
N HIS A 226 21.84 17.72 -8.36
CA HIS A 226 21.58 17.88 -9.78
C HIS A 226 20.23 17.31 -10.23
N TYR A 227 19.79 16.25 -9.55
CA TYR A 227 18.54 15.51 -9.83
C TYR A 227 17.60 15.45 -8.61
N PRO A 228 17.13 16.62 -8.11
CA PRO A 228 16.34 16.66 -6.85
C PRO A 228 14.98 15.95 -6.96
N MET A 229 14.51 15.66 -8.17
CA MET A 229 13.27 14.93 -8.44
C MET A 229 13.44 13.42 -8.45
N LEU A 230 14.68 12.93 -8.41
CA LEU A 230 15.00 11.50 -8.37
C LEU A 230 15.34 11.07 -6.95
N LYS A 231 15.15 9.78 -6.69
CA LYS A 231 15.63 9.14 -5.46
C LYS A 231 16.91 8.37 -5.79
N LEU A 232 17.97 8.64 -5.04
CA LEU A 232 19.19 7.86 -5.07
C LEU A 232 19.12 6.75 -4.01
N PHE A 233 19.72 5.61 -4.29
CA PHE A 233 19.92 4.55 -3.32
C PHE A 233 21.34 4.00 -3.44
N SER A 234 21.88 3.50 -2.31
CA SER A 234 23.12 2.75 -2.25
C SER A 234 22.93 1.52 -1.37
N LEU A 235 23.46 0.40 -1.80
CA LEU A 235 23.36 -0.90 -1.14
C LEU A 235 24.75 -1.54 -1.07
N PRO A 236 25.48 -1.39 0.06
CA PRO A 236 26.78 -1.99 0.23
C PRO A 236 26.67 -3.51 0.31
N ARG A 237 27.53 -4.22 -0.39
CA ARG A 237 27.62 -5.69 -0.32
C ARG A 237 28.87 -6.07 0.47
N THR A 238 28.69 -6.82 1.55
CA THR A 238 29.77 -7.21 2.49
C THR A 238 30.46 -8.52 2.12
N ASN A 239 30.58 -8.84 0.83
CA ASN A 239 31.29 -10.02 0.35
C ASN A 239 32.80 -9.74 0.32
N GLN A 240 33.63 -10.73 -0.06
CA GLN A 240 35.10 -10.67 -0.07
C GLN A 240 35.74 -9.51 -0.86
N ARG A 241 34.96 -8.76 -1.65
CA ARG A 241 35.36 -7.52 -2.33
C ARG A 241 34.44 -6.39 -1.88
N ARG A 242 35.00 -5.20 -1.64
CA ARG A 242 34.23 -3.98 -1.39
C ARG A 242 33.42 -3.67 -2.64
N THR A 243 32.10 -3.86 -2.60
CA THR A 243 31.21 -3.54 -3.70
C THR A 243 30.02 -2.75 -3.18
N THR A 244 29.61 -1.74 -3.92
CA THR A 244 28.43 -0.94 -3.61
C THR A 244 27.54 -0.89 -4.85
N GLU A 245 26.31 -1.34 -4.70
CA GLU A 245 25.30 -1.09 -5.71
C GLU A 245 24.76 0.33 -5.48
N VAL A 246 24.82 1.18 -6.51
CA VAL A 246 24.31 2.55 -6.45
C VAL A 246 23.43 2.81 -7.66
N GLY A 247 22.30 3.46 -7.43
CA GLY A 247 21.32 3.68 -8.48
C GLY A 247 20.41 4.88 -8.24
N MET A 248 19.64 5.18 -9.28
CA MET A 248 18.68 6.26 -9.32
C MET A 248 17.30 5.73 -9.71
N LYS A 249 16.26 6.32 -9.14
CA LYS A 249 14.88 5.95 -9.45
C LYS A 249 13.95 7.16 -9.51
N GLY A 250 13.00 7.12 -10.45
CA GLY A 250 12.03 8.19 -10.71
C GLY A 250 11.62 8.23 -12.18
N GLN A 251 11.36 9.42 -12.72
CA GLN A 251 10.95 9.58 -14.12
C GLN A 251 12.00 9.02 -15.09
N SER A 252 11.55 8.19 -16.05
CA SER A 252 12.43 7.38 -16.90
C SER A 252 13.47 8.20 -17.66
N ALA A 253 13.07 9.32 -18.26
CA ALA A 253 13.98 10.18 -19.00
C ALA A 253 15.09 10.76 -18.11
N LEU A 254 14.71 11.25 -16.92
CA LEU A 254 15.65 11.80 -15.95
C LEU A 254 16.59 10.73 -15.38
N VAL A 255 16.06 9.53 -15.08
CA VAL A 255 16.88 8.41 -14.60
C VAL A 255 17.93 8.02 -15.63
N LYS A 256 17.57 7.88 -16.91
CA LYS A 256 18.52 7.56 -17.97
C LYS A 256 19.66 8.56 -18.06
N GLN A 257 19.36 9.86 -17.97
CA GLN A 257 20.36 10.91 -17.96
C GLN A 257 21.23 10.86 -16.69
N ALA A 258 20.61 10.77 -15.51
CA ALA A 258 21.31 10.69 -14.24
C ALA A 258 22.25 9.48 -14.16
N MET A 259 21.84 8.34 -14.73
CA MET A 259 22.69 7.15 -14.76
C MET A 259 23.91 7.30 -15.67
N GLN A 260 23.82 8.09 -16.75
CA GLN A 260 24.99 8.43 -17.56
C GLN A 260 26.00 9.26 -16.76
N ASP A 261 25.51 10.27 -16.04
CA ASP A 261 26.35 11.15 -15.22
C ASP A 261 26.94 10.38 -14.01
N LEU A 262 26.15 9.49 -13.38
CA LEU A 262 26.63 8.63 -12.30
C LEU A 262 27.78 7.71 -12.79
N LYS A 263 27.61 7.05 -13.93
CA LYS A 263 28.64 6.19 -14.54
C LYS A 263 29.93 6.97 -14.89
N ALA A 264 29.76 8.16 -15.44
CA ALA A 264 30.89 9.05 -15.72
C ALA A 264 31.62 9.48 -14.44
N GLY A 265 30.88 9.85 -13.40
CA GLY A 265 31.41 10.22 -12.09
C GLY A 265 32.18 9.08 -11.42
N VAL A 266 31.64 7.86 -11.41
CA VAL A 266 32.33 6.67 -10.86
C VAL A 266 33.63 6.38 -11.65
N SER A 267 33.58 6.48 -12.98
CA SER A 267 34.77 6.31 -13.82
C SER A 267 35.83 7.37 -13.53
N ALA A 268 35.44 8.63 -13.32
CA ALA A 268 36.36 9.72 -12.99
C ALA A 268 37.03 9.53 -11.62
N LEU A 269 36.36 8.84 -10.69
CA LEU A 269 36.93 8.44 -9.40
C LEU A 269 37.89 7.23 -9.51
N GLY A 270 37.99 6.61 -10.71
CA GLY A 270 38.88 5.48 -10.97
C GLY A 270 38.32 4.11 -10.55
N TYR A 271 37.05 4.00 -10.22
CA TYR A 271 36.43 2.74 -9.78
C TYR A 271 35.84 1.96 -10.97
N PRO A 272 36.03 0.63 -11.02
CA PRO A 272 35.33 -0.23 -11.97
C PRO A 272 33.84 -0.35 -11.61
N TRP A 273 33.01 -0.43 -12.63
CA TRP A 273 31.58 -0.66 -12.47
C TRP A 273 31.00 -1.55 -13.57
N ALA A 274 29.82 -2.14 -13.29
CA ALA A 274 29.02 -2.91 -14.24
C ALA A 274 27.54 -2.62 -14.04
N ASP A 275 26.74 -2.73 -15.11
CA ASP A 275 25.28 -2.66 -15.03
C ASP A 275 24.74 -3.86 -14.24
N VAL A 276 23.62 -3.63 -13.49
CA VAL A 276 22.90 -4.66 -12.70
C VAL A 276 21.95 -5.43 -13.61
#